data_333d9deb24c5e6ecbca5f6c149b4d0d2
#
_entry.id   333d9deb24c5e6ecbca5f6c149b4d0d2
#
_cell.length_a   1.000
_cell.length_b   1.000
_cell.length_c   1.000
_cell.angle_alpha   90.00
_cell.angle_beta   90.00
_cell.angle_gamma   90.00
#
_symmetry.space_group_name_H-M   'P 1'
#
loop_
_entity.id
_entity.type
_entity.pdbx_description
1 polymer ?
#
loop_
_entity_poly.entity_id
_entity_poly.type
_entity_poly.pdbx_seq_one_letter_code
_entity_poly.pdbx_strand_id
1 'polypeptide(L)'
;MPSQSEKDPYKRRTKPTKDLKAADKHERDKRDGEKKDEGRRKLRPMHLFLLFLILAVPGYWVVNSLLGYSTIDTSSGLALLKSAKGVERVTIIDGNQVVQVRLNRDYVRAPRIAGESEYNAGKRVQFTYVTAQAKEVNELVQKANPK
;
A
#
# COMPACT_ATOMS: atom_id res chain seq x y z
N MET A 1 -5.73 -63.05 83.62
CA MET A 1 -6.33 -63.07 82.27
C MET A 1 -5.64 -62.00 81.48
N PRO A 2 -4.83 -62.31 80.45
CA PRO A 2 -4.01 -61.31 79.75
C PRO A 2 -4.78 -60.73 78.56
N SER A 3 -4.78 -59.49 78.50
CA SER A 3 -5.25 -58.65 77.36
C SER A 3 -4.25 -58.69 76.24
N GLN A 4 -4.65 -59.12 75.04
CA GLN A 4 -3.84 -59.16 73.85
C GLN A 4 -3.78 -57.76 73.22
N SER A 5 -2.57 -57.26 73.06
CA SER A 5 -2.24 -56.06 72.33
C SER A 5 -2.24 -56.40 70.83
N GLU A 6 -3.24 -55.92 70.11
CA GLU A 6 -3.37 -56.04 68.68
C GLU A 6 -2.42 -55.10 68.01
N LYS A 7 -1.40 -55.65 67.32
CA LYS A 7 -0.42 -54.88 66.53
C LYS A 7 -0.97 -54.55 65.16
N ASP A 8 -1.26 -53.34 64.92
CA ASP A 8 -1.63 -52.79 63.62
C ASP A 8 -0.48 -52.90 62.56
N PRO A 9 -0.65 -53.69 61.49
CA PRO A 9 0.43 -53.96 60.52
C PRO A 9 0.58 -52.90 59.39
N TYR A 10 -0.16 -51.80 59.41
CA TYR A 10 -0.19 -50.88 58.21
C TYR A 10 0.54 -49.57 58.31
N LYS A 11 1.44 -49.40 59.29
CA LYS A 11 2.31 -48.21 59.25
C LYS A 11 3.57 -48.38 58.38
N ARG A 12 3.41 -48.64 57.08
CA ARG A 12 4.50 -48.43 56.15
C ARG A 12 4.57 -46.92 55.82
N ARG A 13 5.48 -46.22 56.45
CA ARG A 13 5.95 -44.91 56.04
C ARG A 13 6.60 -45.06 54.66
N THR A 14 5.89 -44.74 53.63
CA THR A 14 6.51 -44.47 52.32
C THR A 14 7.20 -43.12 52.40
N LYS A 15 8.54 -43.11 52.41
CA LYS A 15 9.34 -41.91 52.22
C LYS A 15 9.03 -41.36 50.82
N PRO A 16 8.71 -40.07 50.65
CA PRO A 16 8.57 -39.51 49.32
C PRO A 16 9.95 -39.54 48.67
N THR A 17 10.08 -40.35 47.63
CA THR A 17 11.28 -40.43 46.82
C THR A 17 11.50 -39.06 46.14
N LYS A 18 12.70 -38.50 46.32
CA LYS A 18 13.13 -37.22 45.69
C LYS A 18 13.03 -37.25 44.17
N ASP A 19 13.01 -38.42 43.61
CA ASP A 19 12.97 -38.65 42.16
C ASP A 19 11.62 -38.31 41.51
N LEU A 20 10.49 -38.39 42.26
CA LEU A 20 9.18 -37.97 41.75
C LEU A 20 9.07 -36.43 41.56
N LYS A 21 9.79 -35.61 42.37
CA LYS A 21 9.81 -34.17 42.21
C LYS A 21 10.66 -33.73 41.04
N ALA A 22 11.71 -34.47 40.70
CA ALA A 22 12.56 -34.18 39.57
C ALA A 22 11.87 -34.47 38.22
N ALA A 23 11.13 -35.61 38.17
CA ALA A 23 10.37 -35.98 36.98
C ALA A 23 9.22 -35.00 36.69
N ASP A 24 8.48 -34.58 37.73
CA ASP A 24 7.37 -33.62 37.57
C ASP A 24 7.86 -32.22 37.18
N LYS A 25 9.06 -31.81 37.65
CA LYS A 25 9.66 -30.54 37.26
C LYS A 25 10.15 -30.55 35.81
N HIS A 26 10.64 -31.70 35.32
CA HIS A 26 11.11 -31.81 33.94
C HIS A 26 9.94 -31.85 32.93
N GLU A 27 8.82 -32.44 33.36
CA GLU A 27 7.62 -32.51 32.54
C GLU A 27 6.89 -31.17 32.47
N ARG A 28 6.92 -30.37 33.56
CA ARG A 28 6.41 -28.97 33.55
C ARG A 28 7.25 -28.03 32.67
N ASP A 29 8.57 -28.11 32.77
CA ASP A 29 9.46 -27.31 31.94
C ASP A 29 9.31 -27.64 30.45
N LYS A 30 9.04 -28.88 30.09
CA LYS A 30 8.72 -29.26 28.71
C LYS A 30 7.36 -28.73 28.24
N ARG A 31 6.35 -28.69 29.11
CA ARG A 31 5.04 -28.13 28.75
C ARG A 31 5.05 -26.60 28.62
N ASP A 32 5.79 -25.93 29.50
CA ASP A 32 5.94 -24.47 29.43
C ASP A 32 6.82 -24.01 28.26
N GLY A 33 7.79 -24.84 27.83
CA GLY A 33 8.60 -24.58 26.62
C GLY A 33 7.80 -24.73 25.33
N GLU A 34 6.89 -25.72 25.28
CA GLU A 34 6.08 -26.00 24.10
C GLU A 34 4.96 -24.97 23.88
N LYS A 35 4.45 -24.36 24.96
CA LYS A 35 3.42 -23.30 24.88
C LYS A 35 3.94 -21.93 24.48
N LYS A 36 5.24 -21.66 24.56
CA LYS A 36 5.82 -20.38 24.16
C LYS A 36 6.08 -20.24 22.67
N ASP A 37 6.14 -21.35 21.93
CA ASP A 37 6.41 -21.30 20.48
C ASP A 37 5.13 -21.28 19.62
N GLU A 38 3.95 -21.55 20.17
CA GLU A 38 2.69 -21.51 19.41
C GLU A 38 2.22 -20.08 19.06
N GLY A 39 2.79 -19.01 19.66
CA GLY A 39 2.43 -17.63 19.39
C GLY A 39 3.14 -17.01 18.19
N ARG A 40 4.24 -17.56 17.74
CA ARG A 40 4.93 -17.14 16.53
C ARG A 40 4.57 -18.08 15.37
N ARG A 41 3.38 -17.90 14.82
CA ARG A 41 3.08 -18.43 13.50
C ARG A 41 4.13 -17.85 12.56
N LYS A 42 5.17 -18.63 12.27
CA LYS A 42 6.14 -18.31 11.19
C LYS A 42 5.29 -18.19 9.93
N LEU A 43 4.95 -16.96 9.57
CA LEU A 43 4.25 -16.67 8.34
C LEU A 43 5.08 -17.33 7.25
N ARG A 44 4.55 -18.38 6.65
CA ARG A 44 5.24 -19.08 5.56
C ARG A 44 5.60 -18.03 4.53
N PRO A 45 6.79 -18.06 3.93
CA PRO A 45 7.25 -17.03 2.99
C PRO A 45 6.22 -16.79 1.86
N MET A 46 5.46 -17.82 1.52
CA MET A 46 4.37 -17.74 0.56
C MET A 46 3.22 -16.82 1.01
N HIS A 47 2.89 -16.77 2.29
CA HIS A 47 1.84 -15.87 2.81
C HIS A 47 2.32 -14.41 2.84
N LEU A 48 3.60 -14.17 3.12
CA LEU A 48 4.21 -12.85 3.03
C LEU A 48 4.24 -12.36 1.58
N PHE A 49 4.57 -13.23 0.63
CA PHE A 49 4.54 -12.92 -0.79
C PHE A 49 3.12 -12.57 -1.27
N LEU A 50 2.12 -13.36 -0.85
CA LEU A 50 0.73 -13.12 -1.20
C LEU A 50 0.20 -11.82 -0.58
N LEU A 51 0.56 -11.54 0.67
CA LEU A 51 0.23 -10.27 1.35
C LEU A 51 0.88 -9.08 0.62
N PHE A 52 2.16 -9.21 0.22
CA PHE A 52 2.85 -8.19 -0.56
C PHE A 52 2.16 -7.93 -1.90
N LEU A 53 1.74 -8.98 -2.60
CA LEU A 53 1.06 -8.88 -3.89
C LEU A 53 -0.32 -8.21 -3.75
N ILE A 54 -1.08 -8.54 -2.69
CA ILE A 54 -2.38 -7.91 -2.37
C ILE A 54 -2.22 -6.40 -2.07
N LEU A 55 -1.12 -6.00 -1.44
CA LEU A 55 -0.85 -4.59 -1.12
C LEU A 55 -0.18 -3.83 -2.28
N ALA A 56 0.68 -4.49 -3.06
CA ALA A 56 1.42 -3.86 -4.15
C ALA A 56 0.52 -3.45 -5.32
N VAL A 57 -0.46 -4.29 -5.68
CA VAL A 57 -1.37 -4.01 -6.82
C VAL A 57 -2.23 -2.77 -6.57
N PRO A 58 -3.00 -2.66 -5.48
CA PRO A 58 -3.75 -1.44 -5.21
C PRO A 58 -2.84 -0.25 -4.92
N GLY A 59 -1.70 -0.45 -4.26
CA GLY A 59 -0.70 0.60 -4.02
C GLY A 59 -0.17 1.20 -5.32
N TYR A 60 0.19 0.38 -6.28
CA TYR A 60 0.60 0.83 -7.61
C TYR A 60 -0.52 1.62 -8.31
N TRP A 61 -1.75 1.16 -8.21
CA TRP A 61 -2.91 1.83 -8.83
C TRP A 61 -3.16 3.21 -8.21
N VAL A 62 -3.10 3.30 -6.88
CA VAL A 62 -3.24 4.58 -6.15
C VAL A 62 -2.12 5.54 -6.52
N VAL A 63 -0.86 5.09 -6.53
CA VAL A 63 0.28 5.92 -6.91
C VAL A 63 0.15 6.41 -8.35
N ASN A 64 -0.20 5.54 -9.27
CA ASN A 64 -0.39 5.92 -10.68
C ASN A 64 -1.56 6.88 -10.87
N SER A 65 -2.65 6.72 -10.12
CA SER A 65 -3.80 7.63 -10.15
C SER A 65 -3.45 9.02 -9.57
N LEU A 66 -2.65 9.07 -8.51
CA LEU A 66 -2.25 10.33 -7.88
C LEU A 66 -1.13 11.07 -8.64
N LEU A 67 -0.23 10.32 -9.27
CA LEU A 67 0.93 10.87 -10.00
C LEU A 67 0.71 10.94 -11.50
N GLY A 68 -0.31 10.26 -12.02
CA GLY A 68 -0.62 10.22 -13.45
C GLY A 68 -1.07 11.56 -14.00
N TYR A 69 -0.93 11.70 -15.32
CA TYR A 69 -1.48 12.82 -16.06
C TYR A 69 -2.83 12.43 -16.67
N SER A 70 -3.83 13.25 -16.45
CA SER A 70 -5.14 13.09 -17.11
C SER A 70 -5.06 13.57 -18.55
N THR A 71 -5.52 12.75 -19.50
CA THR A 71 -5.51 13.12 -20.90
C THR A 71 -6.70 14.02 -21.22
N ILE A 72 -6.41 15.19 -21.81
CA ILE A 72 -7.40 16.12 -22.34
C ILE A 72 -7.26 16.20 -23.87
N ASP A 73 -8.27 16.71 -24.54
CA ASP A 73 -8.21 16.89 -25.98
C ASP A 73 -7.25 18.00 -26.40
N THR A 74 -6.70 17.89 -27.59
CA THR A 74 -5.71 18.83 -28.14
C THR A 74 -6.21 20.26 -28.17
N SER A 75 -7.47 20.49 -28.55
CA SER A 75 -8.05 21.83 -28.62
C SER A 75 -8.11 22.49 -27.23
N SER A 76 -8.51 21.75 -26.21
CA SER A 76 -8.52 22.22 -24.81
C SER A 76 -7.11 22.45 -24.29
N GLY A 77 -6.16 21.58 -24.63
CA GLY A 77 -4.75 21.73 -24.28
C GLY A 77 -4.13 22.98 -24.88
N LEU A 78 -4.36 23.25 -26.17
CA LEU A 78 -3.90 24.49 -26.84
C LEU A 78 -4.55 25.74 -26.24
N ALA A 79 -5.85 25.71 -25.96
CA ALA A 79 -6.53 26.82 -25.30
C ALA A 79 -5.97 27.10 -23.90
N LEU A 80 -5.64 26.03 -23.15
CA LEU A 80 -4.98 26.15 -21.86
C LEU A 80 -3.61 26.84 -21.96
N LEU A 81 -2.77 26.42 -22.90
CA LEU A 81 -1.47 27.07 -23.15
C LEU A 81 -1.60 28.54 -23.62
N LYS A 82 -2.57 28.83 -24.49
CA LYS A 82 -2.84 30.21 -24.95
C LYS A 82 -3.25 31.14 -23.80
N SER A 83 -4.05 30.61 -22.86
CA SER A 83 -4.46 31.39 -21.70
C SER A 83 -3.37 31.55 -20.66
N ALA A 84 -2.43 30.62 -20.57
CA ALA A 84 -1.36 30.52 -19.60
C ALA A 84 -1.80 30.66 -18.11
N LYS A 85 -3.12 30.68 -17.86
CA LYS A 85 -3.68 30.90 -16.54
C LYS A 85 -3.51 29.67 -15.67
N GLY A 86 -2.73 29.80 -14.61
CA GLY A 86 -2.52 28.72 -13.65
C GLY A 86 -1.54 27.65 -14.10
N VAL A 87 -0.81 27.85 -15.16
CA VAL A 87 0.26 26.96 -15.61
C VAL A 87 1.48 27.15 -14.71
N GLU A 88 1.93 26.06 -14.09
CA GLU A 88 3.12 26.01 -13.24
C GLU A 88 4.34 25.54 -14.04
N ARG A 89 4.16 24.51 -14.85
CA ARG A 89 5.21 23.94 -15.69
C ARG A 89 4.62 23.26 -16.91
N VAL A 90 5.32 23.39 -18.03
CA VAL A 90 5.00 22.66 -19.26
C VAL A 90 6.23 21.88 -19.71
N THR A 91 6.06 20.63 -20.08
CA THR A 91 7.11 19.76 -20.61
C THR A 91 6.63 19.13 -21.91
N ILE A 92 7.46 19.17 -22.95
CA ILE A 92 7.21 18.48 -24.21
C ILE A 92 7.94 17.13 -24.17
N ILE A 93 7.26 16.07 -24.55
CA ILE A 93 7.84 14.74 -24.76
C ILE A 93 7.86 14.50 -26.27
N ASP A 94 8.95 14.86 -26.90
CA ASP A 94 9.08 14.90 -28.38
C ASP A 94 8.82 13.52 -29.02
N GLY A 95 9.33 12.44 -28.42
CA GLY A 95 9.18 11.10 -28.97
C GLY A 95 7.73 10.62 -29.11
N ASN A 96 6.83 11.13 -28.28
CA ASN A 96 5.42 10.72 -28.24
C ASN A 96 4.47 11.83 -28.70
N GLN A 97 4.98 13.00 -29.08
CA GLN A 97 4.18 14.18 -29.42
C GLN A 97 3.16 14.53 -28.32
N VAL A 98 3.60 14.45 -27.05
CA VAL A 98 2.79 14.71 -25.87
C VAL A 98 3.28 15.96 -25.18
N VAL A 99 2.35 16.83 -24.80
CA VAL A 99 2.61 17.96 -23.91
C VAL A 99 2.02 17.65 -22.55
N GLN A 100 2.85 17.69 -21.53
CA GLN A 100 2.47 17.56 -20.14
C GLN A 100 2.43 18.94 -19.47
N VAL A 101 1.30 19.26 -18.86
CA VAL A 101 1.06 20.55 -18.20
C VAL A 101 0.77 20.31 -16.74
N ARG A 102 1.52 20.99 -15.88
CA ARG A 102 1.26 21.04 -14.45
C ARG A 102 0.63 22.39 -14.11
N LEU A 103 -0.46 22.31 -13.33
CA LEU A 103 -1.28 23.46 -12.97
C LEU A 103 -1.23 23.70 -11.45
N ASN A 104 -1.39 24.94 -11.04
CA ASN A 104 -1.52 25.33 -9.63
C ASN A 104 -2.95 25.05 -9.09
N ARG A 105 -3.93 24.84 -9.95
CA ARG A 105 -5.33 24.51 -9.64
C ARG A 105 -5.83 23.39 -10.53
N ASP A 106 -6.91 22.75 -10.13
CA ASP A 106 -7.51 21.68 -10.93
C ASP A 106 -8.06 22.22 -12.24
N TYR A 107 -7.83 21.47 -13.32
CA TYR A 107 -8.43 21.73 -14.61
C TYR A 107 -9.83 21.12 -14.65
N VAL A 108 -10.82 21.99 -14.73
CA VAL A 108 -12.23 21.60 -14.87
C VAL A 108 -12.72 22.01 -16.24
N ARG A 109 -13.21 21.06 -17.02
CA ARG A 109 -13.83 21.31 -18.31
C ARG A 109 -15.34 21.36 -18.15
N ALA A 110 -15.95 22.43 -18.60
CA ALA A 110 -17.41 22.53 -18.69
C ALA A 110 -17.98 21.45 -19.62
N PRO A 111 -19.20 20.98 -19.36
CA PRO A 111 -19.85 20.00 -20.21
C PRO A 111 -20.04 20.59 -21.64
N ARG A 112 -19.78 19.76 -22.64
CA ARG A 112 -19.95 20.13 -24.06
C ARG A 112 -21.34 19.88 -24.58
N ILE A 113 -22.04 18.93 -23.97
CA ILE A 113 -23.38 18.51 -24.35
C ILE A 113 -24.28 18.56 -23.12
N ALA A 114 -25.54 18.90 -23.31
CA ALA A 114 -26.52 18.89 -22.23
C ALA A 114 -26.63 17.47 -21.62
N GLY A 115 -26.41 17.35 -20.30
CA GLY A 115 -26.42 16.10 -19.56
C GLY A 115 -25.02 15.46 -19.33
N GLU A 116 -23.95 16.04 -19.91
CA GLU A 116 -22.58 15.65 -19.57
C GLU A 116 -22.21 16.30 -18.22
N SER A 117 -21.60 15.54 -17.32
CA SER A 117 -21.04 16.09 -16.08
C SER A 117 -19.74 16.85 -16.34
N GLU A 118 -19.44 17.79 -15.45
CA GLU A 118 -18.13 18.46 -15.47
C GLU A 118 -16.99 17.42 -15.35
N TYR A 119 -16.00 17.56 -16.22
CA TYR A 119 -14.82 16.70 -16.18
C TYR A 119 -13.69 17.40 -15.41
N ASN A 120 -13.37 16.87 -14.23
CA ASN A 120 -12.22 17.33 -13.44
C ASN A 120 -11.00 16.47 -13.76
N ALA A 121 -10.02 17.04 -14.44
CA ALA A 121 -8.77 16.37 -14.80
C ALA A 121 -7.66 16.53 -13.73
N GLY A 122 -7.92 17.28 -12.65
CA GLY A 122 -6.93 17.54 -11.63
C GLY A 122 -5.84 18.53 -12.08
N LYS A 123 -4.71 18.51 -11.35
CA LYS A 123 -3.59 19.47 -11.57
C LYS A 123 -2.59 19.03 -12.61
N ARG A 124 -2.67 17.83 -13.12
CA ARG A 124 -1.72 17.26 -14.08
C ARG A 124 -2.48 16.80 -15.32
N VAL A 125 -2.34 17.53 -16.39
CA VAL A 125 -3.02 17.22 -17.65
C VAL A 125 -1.99 17.01 -18.76
N GLN A 126 -2.35 16.17 -19.72
CA GLN A 126 -1.56 15.96 -20.92
C GLN A 126 -2.45 15.94 -22.14
N PHE A 127 -1.89 16.34 -23.27
CA PHE A 127 -2.55 16.22 -24.56
C PHE A 127 -1.54 15.88 -25.63
N THR A 128 -2.02 15.30 -26.73
CA THR A 128 -1.21 14.99 -27.91
C THR A 128 -1.34 16.12 -28.94
N TYR A 129 -0.29 16.29 -29.75
CA TYR A 129 -0.31 17.22 -30.89
C TYR A 129 0.20 16.50 -32.14
N VAL A 130 -0.15 16.99 -33.30
CA VAL A 130 0.36 16.48 -34.57
C VAL A 130 1.58 17.31 -35.03
N THR A 131 2.45 16.71 -35.84
CA THR A 131 3.69 17.34 -36.33
C THR A 131 3.47 18.72 -36.94
N ALA A 132 2.34 18.92 -37.66
CA ALA A 132 1.97 20.20 -38.23
C ALA A 132 1.79 21.31 -37.17
N GLN A 133 1.44 20.96 -35.94
CA GLN A 133 1.24 21.90 -34.84
C GLN A 133 2.49 22.10 -33.97
N ALA A 134 3.58 21.39 -34.26
CA ALA A 134 4.77 21.36 -33.40
C ALA A 134 5.36 22.78 -33.19
N LYS A 135 5.41 23.61 -34.26
CA LYS A 135 5.90 24.97 -34.16
C LYS A 135 5.04 25.84 -33.25
N GLU A 136 3.71 25.82 -33.44
CA GLU A 136 2.75 26.55 -32.60
C GLU A 136 2.85 26.12 -31.15
N VAL A 137 2.91 24.79 -30.90
CA VAL A 137 3.05 24.20 -29.55
C VAL A 137 4.32 24.68 -28.88
N ASN A 138 5.47 24.65 -29.58
CA ASN A 138 6.74 25.10 -29.01
C ASN A 138 6.70 26.58 -28.64
N GLU A 139 6.15 27.44 -29.47
CA GLU A 139 6.00 28.87 -29.18
C GLU A 139 5.10 29.11 -27.96
N LEU A 140 3.98 28.38 -27.87
CA LEU A 140 3.06 28.46 -26.72
C LEU A 140 3.69 27.97 -25.44
N VAL A 141 4.45 26.86 -25.49
CA VAL A 141 5.15 26.32 -24.32
C VAL A 141 6.21 27.29 -23.81
N GLN A 142 6.97 27.90 -24.68
CA GLN A 142 7.95 28.93 -24.30
C GLN A 142 7.30 30.15 -23.63
N LYS A 143 6.11 30.53 -24.08
CA LYS A 143 5.36 31.65 -23.49
C LYS A 143 4.69 31.25 -22.16
N ALA A 144 4.26 30.02 -22.03
CA ALA A 144 3.53 29.53 -20.86
C ALA A 144 4.44 29.13 -19.70
N ASN A 145 5.70 28.76 -19.97
CA ASN A 145 6.65 28.44 -18.91
C ASN A 145 7.09 29.70 -18.17
N PRO A 146 6.88 29.81 -16.86
CA PRO A 146 7.44 30.92 -16.09
C PRO A 146 8.97 30.82 -16.12
N LYS A 147 9.62 31.94 -16.32
CA LYS A 147 11.08 32.09 -16.27
C LYS A 147 11.59 31.97 -14.82
#